data_51a7a7c3591497313e78fe0bb0f7b573
#
_entry.id   51a7a7c3591497313e78fe0bb0f7b573
#
_cell.length_a   1.000
_cell.length_b   1.000
_cell.length_c   1.000
_cell.angle_alpha   90.00
_cell.angle_beta   90.00
_cell.angle_gamma   90.00
#
_symmetry.space_group_name_H-M   'P 1'
#
loop_
_entity.id
_entity.type
_entity.pdbx_description
1 polymer ?
#
loop_
_entity_poly.entity_id
_entity_poly.type
_entity_poly.pdbx_seq_one_letter_code
_entity_poly.pdbx_strand_id
1 'polypeptide(L)'
;MNTARLEAFTDGVVAIIITIMVLEMKVPHGADMGALQAALPIFLTYVLSYINIGIFWNNHHHMLHATERVDGRVLWANLLLLFWLSLVPFVIRWIDEAGFTPLPVAAYGIVLAMAAIGYTLLQSAIIARNGRSSALATAIGSDVKGKLSLAMYVAAVPLAFVREWMAILIYIAVALLWLVPDRRIESISK
;
A
#
# COMPACT_ATOMS: atom_id res chain seq x y z
N MET A 1 9.20 -6.58 22.70
CA MET A 1 10.14 -5.89 21.78
C MET A 1 9.77 -4.42 21.78
N ASN A 2 10.72 -3.51 21.59
CA ASN A 2 10.44 -2.07 21.52
C ASN A 2 9.76 -1.73 20.18
N THR A 3 8.69 -0.93 20.19
CA THR A 3 7.97 -0.42 19.00
C THR A 3 8.92 0.28 18.05
N ALA A 4 9.89 1.08 18.54
CA ALA A 4 10.88 1.78 17.72
C ALA A 4 11.74 0.84 16.82
N ARG A 5 12.01 -0.40 17.25
CA ARG A 5 12.75 -1.36 16.39
C ARG A 5 11.87 -1.91 15.27
N LEU A 6 10.57 -2.10 15.51
CA LEU A 6 9.62 -2.53 14.50
C LEU A 6 9.42 -1.43 13.46
N GLU A 7 9.29 -0.19 13.91
CA GLU A 7 9.17 1.00 13.08
C GLU A 7 10.42 1.16 12.19
N ALA A 8 11.63 1.18 12.78
CA ALA A 8 12.87 1.31 12.03
C ALA A 8 13.06 0.18 10.98
N PHE A 9 12.66 -1.04 11.30
CA PHE A 9 12.70 -2.15 10.34
C PHE A 9 11.73 -1.93 9.18
N THR A 10 10.50 -1.50 9.47
CA THR A 10 9.49 -1.20 8.45
C THR A 10 9.93 -0.03 7.56
N ASP A 11 10.47 1.05 8.14
CA ASP A 11 10.97 2.21 7.40
C ASP A 11 12.09 1.80 6.44
N GLY A 12 13.03 0.96 6.91
CA GLY A 12 14.09 0.42 6.07
C GLY A 12 13.57 -0.39 4.90
N VAL A 13 12.60 -1.27 5.12
CA VAL A 13 11.99 -2.08 4.05
C VAL A 13 11.22 -1.21 3.07
N VAL A 14 10.41 -0.27 3.54
CA VAL A 14 9.63 0.65 2.68
C VAL A 14 10.56 1.53 1.84
N ALA A 15 11.64 2.07 2.40
CA ALA A 15 12.63 2.85 1.66
C ALA A 15 13.27 2.02 0.53
N ILE A 16 13.61 0.76 0.79
CA ILE A 16 14.14 -0.15 -0.23
C ILE A 16 13.09 -0.43 -1.31
N ILE A 17 11.84 -0.71 -0.97
CA ILE A 17 10.76 -0.94 -1.95
C ILE A 17 10.64 0.26 -2.89
N ILE A 18 10.59 1.48 -2.36
CA ILE A 18 10.47 2.72 -3.14
C ILE A 18 11.67 2.89 -4.09
N THR A 19 12.88 2.63 -3.62
CA THR A 19 14.10 2.78 -4.45
C THR A 19 14.20 1.69 -5.51
N ILE A 20 13.79 0.46 -5.22
CA ILE A 20 13.73 -0.61 -6.23
C ILE A 20 12.71 -0.28 -7.32
N MET A 21 11.54 0.27 -6.98
CA MET A 21 10.53 0.64 -7.97
C MET A 21 11.07 1.59 -9.05
N VAL A 22 11.88 2.57 -8.70
CA VAL A 22 12.45 3.48 -9.70
C VAL A 22 13.56 2.81 -10.53
N LEU A 23 14.31 1.88 -9.94
CA LEU A 23 15.34 1.13 -10.66
C LEU A 23 14.76 0.12 -11.66
N GLU A 24 13.53 -0.37 -11.42
CA GLU A 24 12.84 -1.28 -12.32
C GLU A 24 12.23 -0.57 -13.54
N MET A 25 12.15 0.77 -13.55
CA MET A 25 11.69 1.50 -14.74
C MET A 25 12.78 1.52 -15.82
N LYS A 26 12.39 1.14 -17.02
CA LYS A 26 13.30 1.20 -18.17
C LYS A 26 13.56 2.64 -18.60
N VAL A 27 14.82 2.94 -18.91
CA VAL A 27 15.18 4.22 -19.52
C VAL A 27 14.58 4.27 -20.94
N PRO A 28 13.92 5.37 -21.33
CA PRO A 28 13.38 5.52 -22.67
C PRO A 28 14.46 5.35 -23.76
N HIS A 29 14.13 4.60 -24.82
CA HIS A 29 15.01 4.44 -25.97
C HIS A 29 14.90 5.66 -26.91
N GLY A 30 15.72 6.69 -26.69
CA GLY A 30 15.75 7.92 -27.46
C GLY A 30 15.87 9.16 -26.57
N ALA A 31 16.21 10.30 -27.22
CA ALA A 31 16.37 11.58 -26.53
C ALA A 31 15.32 12.62 -26.99
N ASP A 32 14.21 12.15 -27.56
CA ASP A 32 13.15 12.99 -28.09
C ASP A 32 11.86 12.92 -27.24
N MET A 33 10.93 13.80 -27.55
CA MET A 33 9.64 13.87 -26.85
C MET A 33 8.79 12.61 -27.07
N GLY A 34 8.96 11.92 -28.20
CA GLY A 34 8.24 10.67 -28.48
C GLY A 34 8.66 9.54 -27.52
N ALA A 35 9.95 9.41 -27.26
CA ALA A 35 10.47 8.44 -26.30
C ALA A 35 9.97 8.73 -24.87
N LEU A 36 9.90 10.01 -24.47
CA LEU A 36 9.34 10.40 -23.17
C LEU A 36 7.85 10.11 -23.08
N GLN A 37 7.07 10.39 -24.13
CA GLN A 37 5.63 10.08 -24.16
C GLN A 37 5.36 8.58 -24.07
N ALA A 38 6.20 7.75 -24.71
CA ALA A 38 6.08 6.29 -24.62
C ALA A 38 6.32 5.76 -23.18
N ALA A 39 7.18 6.41 -22.41
CA ALA A 39 7.45 6.04 -21.01
C ALA A 39 6.42 6.59 -20.02
N LEU A 40 5.56 7.53 -20.41
CA LEU A 40 4.64 8.21 -19.51
C LEU A 40 3.67 7.26 -18.78
N PRO A 41 3.06 6.24 -19.41
CA PRO A 41 2.14 5.34 -18.70
C PRO A 41 2.79 4.59 -17.55
N ILE A 42 4.00 4.05 -17.73
CA ILE A 42 4.71 3.34 -16.67
C ILE A 42 5.20 4.31 -15.58
N PHE A 43 5.60 5.51 -15.94
CA PHE A 43 5.96 6.55 -14.99
C PHE A 43 4.75 6.93 -14.10
N LEU A 44 3.55 7.07 -14.67
CA LEU A 44 2.32 7.32 -13.91
C LEU A 44 1.95 6.15 -13.01
N THR A 45 2.18 4.91 -13.46
CA THR A 45 2.00 3.71 -12.63
C THR A 45 2.97 3.70 -11.44
N TYR A 46 4.22 4.09 -11.68
CA TYR A 46 5.20 4.29 -10.61
C TYR A 46 4.73 5.35 -9.61
N VAL A 47 4.29 6.52 -10.08
CA VAL A 47 3.78 7.60 -9.21
C VAL A 47 2.60 7.13 -8.36
N LEU A 48 1.64 6.43 -8.97
CA LEU A 48 0.49 5.85 -8.24
C LEU A 48 0.96 4.87 -7.17
N SER A 49 1.92 4.01 -7.48
CA SER A 49 2.45 3.02 -6.54
C SER A 49 3.27 3.66 -5.43
N TYR A 50 4.05 4.69 -5.75
CA TYR A 50 4.76 5.49 -4.75
C TYR A 50 3.79 6.13 -3.74
N ILE A 51 2.69 6.72 -4.23
CA ILE A 51 1.64 7.29 -3.40
C ILE A 51 0.99 6.20 -2.54
N ASN A 52 0.64 5.05 -3.10
CA ASN A 52 0.04 3.95 -2.34
C ASN A 52 0.96 3.46 -1.22
N ILE A 53 2.24 3.23 -1.50
CA ILE A 53 3.22 2.80 -0.49
C ILE A 53 3.40 3.90 0.57
N GLY A 54 3.47 5.17 0.17
CA GLY A 54 3.54 6.30 1.09
C GLY A 54 2.32 6.38 2.02
N ILE A 55 1.13 6.07 1.51
CA ILE A 55 -0.10 5.99 2.31
C ILE A 55 0.00 4.85 3.34
N PHE A 56 0.42 3.64 2.93
CA PHE A 56 0.62 2.53 3.87
C PHE A 56 1.66 2.89 4.94
N TRP A 57 2.79 3.49 4.54
CA TRP A 57 3.84 3.91 5.46
C TRP A 57 3.33 4.96 6.45
N ASN A 58 2.67 6.01 5.99
CA ASN A 58 2.16 7.08 6.85
C ASN A 58 1.13 6.56 7.87
N ASN A 59 0.19 5.73 7.43
CA ASN A 59 -0.79 5.13 8.34
C ASN A 59 -0.15 4.13 9.31
N HIS A 60 0.86 3.37 8.88
CA HIS A 60 1.65 2.48 9.73
C HIS A 60 2.40 3.25 10.81
N HIS A 61 3.06 4.35 10.45
CA HIS A 61 3.77 5.22 11.37
C HIS A 61 2.83 5.72 12.49
N HIS A 62 1.69 6.32 12.15
CA HIS A 62 0.71 6.78 13.13
C HIS A 62 0.17 5.64 14.01
N MET A 63 -0.07 4.47 13.43
CA MET A 63 -0.55 3.30 14.16
C MET A 63 0.48 2.81 15.20
N LEU A 64 1.78 2.78 14.85
CA LEU A 64 2.83 2.38 15.79
C LEU A 64 3.07 3.42 16.88
N HIS A 65 2.98 4.71 16.56
CA HIS A 65 3.05 5.77 17.58
C HIS A 65 1.96 5.65 18.65
N ALA A 66 0.77 5.19 18.28
CA ALA A 66 -0.34 4.93 19.22
C ALA A 66 -0.23 3.57 19.92
N THR A 67 0.90 2.82 19.73
CA THR A 67 1.07 1.45 20.22
C THR A 67 2.08 1.40 21.37
N GLU A 68 1.64 0.95 22.54
CA GLU A 68 2.53 0.81 23.71
C GLU A 68 3.28 -0.53 23.73
N ARG A 69 2.63 -1.61 23.30
CA ARG A 69 3.14 -2.98 23.44
C ARG A 69 3.07 -3.76 22.14
N VAL A 70 4.18 -4.44 21.83
CA VAL A 70 4.34 -5.31 20.65
C VAL A 70 4.65 -6.73 21.11
N ASP A 71 3.97 -7.71 20.51
CA ASP A 71 4.21 -9.15 20.73
C ASP A 71 4.51 -9.87 19.40
N GLY A 72 4.67 -11.20 19.47
CA GLY A 72 4.98 -12.01 18.29
C GLY A 72 3.90 -11.96 17.20
N ARG A 73 2.62 -11.78 17.55
CA ARG A 73 1.51 -11.69 16.59
C ARG A 73 1.59 -10.40 15.79
N VAL A 74 1.91 -9.29 16.47
CA VAL A 74 2.13 -7.99 15.82
C VAL A 74 3.30 -8.07 14.85
N LEU A 75 4.41 -8.74 15.23
CA LEU A 75 5.58 -8.92 14.37
C LEU A 75 5.26 -9.70 13.10
N TRP A 76 4.55 -10.83 13.22
CA TRP A 76 4.18 -11.64 12.06
C TRP A 76 3.19 -10.93 11.14
N ALA A 77 2.22 -10.19 11.72
CA ALA A 77 1.28 -9.40 10.93
C ALA A 77 2.00 -8.26 10.17
N ASN A 78 2.99 -7.62 10.80
CA ASN A 78 3.82 -6.63 10.14
C ASN A 78 4.65 -7.23 8.99
N LEU A 79 5.27 -8.39 9.20
CA LEU A 79 6.00 -9.09 8.14
C LEU A 79 5.08 -9.49 6.98
N LEU A 80 3.85 -9.89 7.24
CA LEU A 80 2.87 -10.19 6.20
C LEU A 80 2.53 -8.95 5.36
N LEU A 81 2.32 -7.81 6.00
CA LEU A 81 2.12 -6.53 5.30
C LEU A 81 3.32 -6.20 4.42
N LEU A 82 4.53 -6.25 4.98
CA LEU A 82 5.76 -5.92 4.25
C LEU A 82 6.03 -6.89 3.11
N PHE A 83 5.72 -8.18 3.27
CA PHE A 83 5.82 -9.16 2.19
C PHE A 83 4.98 -8.73 0.97
N TRP A 84 3.71 -8.39 1.16
CA TRP A 84 2.86 -7.97 0.05
C TRP A 84 3.30 -6.63 -0.55
N LEU A 85 3.72 -5.67 0.26
CA LEU A 85 4.26 -4.39 -0.25
C LEU A 85 5.55 -4.61 -1.06
N SER A 86 6.40 -5.57 -0.67
CA SER A 86 7.64 -5.87 -1.39
C SER A 86 7.44 -6.47 -2.78
N LEU A 87 6.23 -6.94 -3.11
CA LEU A 87 5.87 -7.43 -4.45
C LEU A 87 5.45 -6.31 -5.41
N VAL A 88 5.23 -5.08 -4.92
CA VAL A 88 4.81 -3.96 -5.78
C VAL A 88 5.80 -3.67 -6.90
N PRO A 89 7.13 -3.60 -6.67
CA PRO A 89 8.10 -3.40 -7.76
C PRO A 89 8.01 -4.49 -8.84
N PHE A 90 7.85 -5.75 -8.45
CA PHE A 90 7.70 -6.86 -9.38
C PHE A 90 6.48 -6.72 -10.29
N VAL A 91 5.31 -6.38 -9.74
CA VAL A 91 4.09 -6.25 -10.57
C VAL A 91 4.11 -5.02 -11.45
N ILE A 92 4.76 -3.92 -11.02
CA ILE A 92 4.97 -2.74 -11.87
C ILE A 92 5.84 -3.10 -13.07
N ARG A 93 6.95 -3.80 -12.83
CA ARG A 93 7.82 -4.28 -13.91
C ARG A 93 7.07 -5.21 -14.86
N TRP A 94 6.23 -6.09 -14.34
CA TRP A 94 5.42 -6.97 -15.18
C TRP A 94 4.45 -6.18 -16.06
N ILE A 95 3.81 -5.12 -15.54
CA ILE A 95 2.98 -4.21 -16.35
C ILE A 95 3.82 -3.52 -17.42
N ASP A 96 5.05 -3.09 -17.11
CA ASP A 96 5.96 -2.46 -18.09
C ASP A 96 6.34 -3.41 -19.22
N GLU A 97 6.62 -4.68 -18.91
CA GLU A 97 7.05 -5.68 -19.89
C GLU A 97 5.89 -6.24 -20.72
N ALA A 98 4.75 -6.52 -20.09
CA ALA A 98 3.58 -7.13 -20.75
C ALA A 98 2.56 -6.12 -21.28
N GLY A 99 2.76 -4.81 -21.02
CA GLY A 99 1.77 -3.78 -21.20
C GLY A 99 0.64 -3.84 -20.17
N PHE A 100 -0.33 -2.96 -20.30
CA PHE A 100 -1.51 -2.91 -19.43
C PHE A 100 -2.51 -4.03 -19.79
N THR A 101 -2.03 -5.27 -19.83
CA THR A 101 -2.88 -6.43 -20.08
C THR A 101 -3.63 -6.85 -18.81
N PRO A 102 -4.75 -7.59 -18.91
CA PRO A 102 -5.61 -7.91 -17.78
C PRO A 102 -4.89 -8.59 -16.61
N LEU A 103 -3.99 -9.53 -16.88
CA LEU A 103 -3.37 -10.33 -15.84
C LEU A 103 -2.37 -9.55 -14.95
N PRO A 104 -1.42 -8.77 -15.48
CA PRO A 104 -0.56 -7.90 -14.65
C PRO A 104 -1.35 -6.85 -13.87
N VAL A 105 -2.38 -6.24 -14.49
CA VAL A 105 -3.25 -5.26 -13.81
C VAL A 105 -4.03 -5.92 -12.68
N ALA A 106 -4.57 -7.14 -12.87
CA ALA A 106 -5.22 -7.91 -11.82
C ALA A 106 -4.23 -8.29 -10.69
N ALA A 107 -3.01 -8.72 -11.05
CA ALA A 107 -1.95 -9.04 -10.09
C ALA A 107 -1.60 -7.84 -9.20
N TYR A 108 -1.51 -6.65 -9.78
CA TYR A 108 -1.32 -5.41 -9.01
C TYR A 108 -2.44 -5.19 -7.99
N GLY A 109 -3.71 -5.39 -8.41
CA GLY A 109 -4.86 -5.32 -7.51
C GLY A 109 -4.84 -6.36 -6.40
N ILE A 110 -4.42 -7.59 -6.70
CA ILE A 110 -4.25 -8.65 -5.69
C ILE A 110 -3.19 -8.24 -4.66
N VAL A 111 -2.05 -7.71 -5.10
CA VAL A 111 -0.98 -7.26 -4.19
C VAL A 111 -1.50 -6.16 -3.26
N LEU A 112 -2.21 -5.15 -3.78
CA LEU A 112 -2.78 -4.08 -2.96
C LEU A 112 -3.88 -4.58 -2.02
N ALA A 113 -4.76 -5.49 -2.48
CA ALA A 113 -5.78 -6.10 -1.62
C ALA A 113 -5.16 -6.89 -0.46
N MET A 114 -4.13 -7.68 -0.75
CA MET A 114 -3.44 -8.48 0.26
C MET A 114 -2.62 -7.61 1.22
N ALA A 115 -2.04 -6.50 0.74
CA ALA A 115 -1.42 -5.51 1.61
C ALA A 115 -2.45 -4.85 2.55
N ALA A 116 -3.65 -4.52 2.05
CA ALA A 116 -4.75 -3.99 2.87
C ALA A 116 -5.22 -5.02 3.92
N ILE A 117 -5.30 -6.31 3.56
CA ILE A 117 -5.57 -7.39 4.52
C ILE A 117 -4.45 -7.47 5.57
N GLY A 118 -3.18 -7.46 5.15
CA GLY A 118 -2.03 -7.46 6.05
C GLY A 118 -2.07 -6.29 7.03
N TYR A 119 -2.41 -5.10 6.55
CA TYR A 119 -2.58 -3.90 7.37
C TYR A 119 -3.72 -4.08 8.40
N THR A 120 -4.87 -4.59 7.98
CA THR A 120 -6.02 -4.85 8.87
C THR A 120 -5.69 -5.90 9.94
N LEU A 121 -4.93 -6.94 9.58
CA LEU A 121 -4.46 -7.96 10.52
C LEU A 121 -3.48 -7.37 11.54
N LEU A 122 -2.53 -6.53 11.08
CA LEU A 122 -1.60 -5.81 11.95
C LEU A 122 -2.35 -4.92 12.94
N GLN A 123 -3.26 -4.10 12.46
CA GLN A 123 -4.14 -3.25 13.26
C GLN A 123 -4.92 -4.06 14.32
N SER A 124 -5.51 -5.17 13.90
CA SER A 124 -6.26 -6.06 14.79
C SER A 124 -5.38 -6.71 15.87
N ALA A 125 -4.16 -7.12 15.50
CA ALA A 125 -3.18 -7.68 16.43
C ALA A 125 -2.73 -6.64 17.48
N ILE A 126 -2.50 -5.40 17.07
CA ILE A 126 -2.15 -4.29 17.97
C ILE A 126 -3.29 -4.01 18.94
N ILE A 127 -4.54 -3.91 18.46
CA ILE A 127 -5.71 -3.67 19.31
C ILE A 127 -5.91 -4.83 20.28
N ALA A 128 -5.76 -6.07 19.83
CA ALA A 128 -5.87 -7.24 20.69
C ALA A 128 -4.82 -7.24 21.83
N ARG A 129 -3.61 -6.72 21.54
CA ARG A 129 -2.50 -6.64 22.50
C ARG A 129 -2.63 -5.47 23.49
N ASN A 130 -3.12 -4.31 23.03
CA ASN A 130 -3.18 -3.07 23.82
C ASN A 130 -4.55 -2.82 24.45
N GLY A 131 -5.58 -3.58 24.05
CA GLY A 131 -6.94 -3.50 24.58
C GLY A 131 -7.89 -2.67 23.72
N ARG A 132 -9.19 -2.99 23.81
CA ARG A 132 -10.26 -2.30 23.07
C ARG A 132 -10.51 -0.86 23.52
N SER A 133 -10.01 -0.48 24.68
CA SER A 133 -10.03 0.89 25.22
C SER A 133 -8.78 1.70 24.86
N SER A 134 -7.84 1.13 24.08
CA SER A 134 -6.65 1.84 23.64
C SER A 134 -7.01 3.04 22.75
N ALA A 135 -6.13 4.04 22.72
CA ALA A 135 -6.28 5.22 21.87
C ALA A 135 -6.48 4.83 20.39
N LEU A 136 -5.70 3.84 19.93
CA LEU A 136 -5.81 3.29 18.58
C LEU A 136 -7.19 2.70 18.30
N ALA A 137 -7.72 1.84 19.20
CA ALA A 137 -9.03 1.21 19.01
C ALA A 137 -10.15 2.25 18.92
N THR A 138 -10.08 3.29 19.75
CA THR A 138 -11.05 4.40 19.77
C THR A 138 -10.99 5.22 18.47
N ALA A 139 -9.79 5.51 17.97
CA ALA A 139 -9.61 6.30 16.76
C ALA A 139 -10.07 5.57 15.49
N ILE A 140 -9.77 4.29 15.38
CA ILE A 140 -10.14 3.49 14.22
C ILE A 140 -11.67 3.29 14.16
N GLY A 141 -12.30 3.03 15.29
CA GLY A 141 -13.75 2.82 15.37
C GLY A 141 -14.23 1.69 14.44
N SER A 142 -15.11 2.01 13.48
CA SER A 142 -15.70 1.04 12.53
C SER A 142 -14.81 0.71 11.32
N ASP A 143 -13.71 1.43 11.11
CA ASP A 143 -12.80 1.31 9.95
C ASP A 143 -13.52 1.21 8.59
N VAL A 144 -14.49 2.09 8.37
CA VAL A 144 -15.27 2.09 7.13
C VAL A 144 -14.39 2.31 5.90
N LYS A 145 -13.38 3.19 6.04
CA LYS A 145 -12.47 3.56 4.96
C LYS A 145 -11.59 2.38 4.52
N GLY A 146 -11.03 1.64 5.48
CA GLY A 146 -10.24 0.44 5.20
C GLY A 146 -11.08 -0.66 4.55
N LYS A 147 -12.28 -0.93 5.09
CA LYS A 147 -13.21 -1.93 4.53
C LYS A 147 -13.67 -1.59 3.12
N LEU A 148 -13.99 -0.31 2.87
CA LEU A 148 -14.36 0.17 1.54
C LEU A 148 -13.21 -0.01 0.55
N SER A 149 -11.99 0.37 0.93
CA SER A 149 -10.80 0.22 0.09
C SER A 149 -10.52 -1.24 -0.26
N LEU A 150 -10.63 -2.14 0.73
CA LEU A 150 -10.46 -3.57 0.50
C LEU A 150 -11.54 -4.11 -0.48
N ALA A 151 -12.80 -3.72 -0.28
CA ALA A 151 -13.88 -4.11 -1.19
C ALA A 151 -13.64 -3.60 -2.63
N MET A 152 -13.15 -2.37 -2.77
CA MET A 152 -12.80 -1.78 -4.06
C MET A 152 -11.64 -2.53 -4.73
N TYR A 153 -10.57 -2.88 -4.01
CA TYR A 153 -9.46 -3.68 -4.57
C TYR A 153 -9.93 -5.07 -5.00
N VAL A 154 -10.73 -5.75 -4.19
CA VAL A 154 -11.29 -7.07 -4.52
C VAL A 154 -12.20 -7.00 -5.76
N ALA A 155 -13.02 -5.95 -5.89
CA ALA A 155 -13.85 -5.73 -7.07
C ALA A 155 -13.03 -5.38 -8.33
N ALA A 156 -11.91 -4.68 -8.17
CA ALA A 156 -11.04 -4.29 -9.29
C ALA A 156 -10.37 -5.50 -9.96
N VAL A 157 -10.08 -6.57 -9.22
CA VAL A 157 -9.42 -7.77 -9.77
C VAL A 157 -10.23 -8.41 -10.92
N PRO A 158 -11.50 -8.81 -10.78
CA PRO A 158 -12.29 -9.32 -11.89
C PRO A 158 -12.56 -8.25 -12.97
N LEU A 159 -12.68 -6.98 -12.60
CA LEU A 159 -12.90 -5.89 -13.56
C LEU A 159 -11.68 -5.69 -14.49
N ALA A 160 -10.46 -6.03 -14.06
CA ALA A 160 -9.28 -6.00 -14.93
C ALA A 160 -9.42 -6.94 -16.13
N PHE A 161 -10.17 -8.05 -16.01
CA PHE A 161 -10.44 -8.98 -17.11
C PHE A 161 -11.61 -8.56 -18.02
N VAL A 162 -12.42 -7.62 -17.56
CA VAL A 162 -13.49 -7.01 -18.38
C VAL A 162 -12.92 -5.83 -19.17
N ARG A 163 -12.29 -4.89 -18.48
CA ARG A 163 -11.58 -3.73 -19.02
C ARG A 163 -10.53 -3.29 -18.01
N GLU A 164 -9.25 -3.37 -18.35
CA GLU A 164 -8.11 -3.06 -17.49
C GLU A 164 -8.13 -1.62 -16.94
N TRP A 165 -8.55 -0.65 -17.76
CA TRP A 165 -8.65 0.75 -17.33
C TRP A 165 -9.66 0.97 -16.18
N MET A 166 -10.72 0.13 -16.07
CA MET A 166 -11.69 0.23 -14.97
C MET A 166 -11.03 -0.13 -13.63
N ALA A 167 -10.19 -1.17 -13.62
CA ALA A 167 -9.41 -1.53 -12.44
C ALA A 167 -8.43 -0.43 -12.05
N ILE A 168 -7.72 0.14 -13.03
CA ILE A 168 -6.77 1.25 -12.80
C ILE A 168 -7.48 2.46 -12.20
N LEU A 169 -8.66 2.84 -12.68
CA LEU A 169 -9.45 3.92 -12.09
C LEU A 169 -9.83 3.64 -10.63
N ILE A 170 -10.13 2.40 -10.29
CA ILE A 170 -10.42 2.02 -8.90
C ILE A 170 -9.15 2.18 -8.04
N TYR A 171 -7.98 1.75 -8.52
CA TYR A 171 -6.71 1.92 -7.79
C TYR A 171 -6.41 3.40 -7.54
N ILE A 172 -6.62 4.26 -8.54
CA ILE A 172 -6.50 5.72 -8.41
C ILE A 172 -7.52 6.25 -7.40
N ALA A 173 -8.78 5.83 -7.48
CA ALA A 173 -9.83 6.28 -6.57
C ALA A 173 -9.53 5.93 -5.10
N VAL A 174 -9.00 4.73 -4.83
CA VAL A 174 -8.56 4.35 -3.48
C VAL A 174 -7.37 5.20 -3.02
N ALA A 175 -6.38 5.44 -3.88
CA ALA A 175 -5.26 6.32 -3.54
C ALA A 175 -5.75 7.74 -3.19
N LEU A 176 -6.65 8.31 -4.00
CA LEU A 176 -7.24 9.63 -3.74
C LEU A 176 -8.05 9.66 -2.44
N LEU A 177 -8.80 8.60 -2.14
CA LEU A 177 -9.52 8.47 -0.88
C LEU A 177 -8.59 8.56 0.33
N TRP A 178 -7.37 8.01 0.24
CA TRP A 178 -6.41 7.97 1.32
C TRP A 178 -5.43 9.16 1.35
N LEU A 179 -5.33 9.96 0.28
CA LEU A 179 -4.58 11.23 0.30
C LEU A 179 -5.16 12.24 1.29
N VAL A 180 -6.46 12.14 1.59
CA VAL A 180 -7.06 12.88 2.71
C VAL A 180 -6.78 12.10 4.00
N PRO A 181 -5.87 12.56 4.89
CA PRO A 181 -5.52 11.83 6.10
C PRO A 181 -6.76 11.55 6.96
N ASP A 182 -6.76 10.43 7.64
CA ASP A 182 -7.80 10.17 8.64
C ASP A 182 -7.46 10.98 9.90
N ARG A 183 -8.10 12.16 10.03
CA ARG A 183 -7.90 13.10 11.15
C ARG A 183 -8.05 12.43 12.52
N ARG A 184 -8.73 11.28 12.59
CA ARG A 184 -8.94 10.53 13.83
C ARG A 184 -7.65 9.88 14.33
N ILE A 185 -6.81 9.39 13.43
CA ILE A 185 -5.53 8.76 13.77
C ILE A 185 -4.47 9.85 14.01
N GLU A 186 -4.46 10.91 13.20
CA GLU A 186 -3.55 12.04 13.35
C GLU A 186 -3.70 12.78 14.68
N SER A 187 -4.92 12.84 15.22
CA SER A 187 -5.19 13.52 16.52
C SER A 187 -4.63 12.79 17.74
N ILE A 188 -4.21 11.52 17.61
CA ILE A 188 -3.64 10.73 18.71
C ILE A 188 -2.14 10.98 18.85
N SER A 189 -1.47 11.43 17.78
CA SER A 189 -0.02 11.67 17.75
C SER A 189 0.38 13.08 18.24
N LYS A 190 -0.58 13.89 18.66
CA LYS A 190 -0.36 15.19 19.31
C LYS A 190 -0.56 15.09 20.81
#